data_b09580bd89a66f4f5da8f719de339fa9
#
_entry.id   b09580bd89a66f4f5da8f719de339fa9
#
_cell.length_a   1.000
_cell.length_b   1.000
_cell.length_c   1.000
_cell.angle_alpha   90.00
_cell.angle_beta   90.00
_cell.angle_gamma   90.00
#
_symmetry.space_group_name_H-M   'P 1'
#
loop_
_entity.id
_entity.type
_entity.pdbx_description
1 polymer ?
#
loop_
_entity_poly.entity_id
_entity_poly.type
_entity_poly.pdbx_seq_one_letter_code
_entity_poly.pdbx_strand_id
1 'polypeptide(L)'
;MSIGVLHHLPDPFQGFVRLAALVKPGGMMLLWLYSAQRRLSNLLLEQMRRVVRPLSNRMLHGLSFVFAIPDFIVAKGLKVLPKGRYAHLIPTHFRLYADLPFSTSWADWFDRLGAPIRHYYTREELGAWLKHIGAKGEVYPTEDFGWTPVARLGVGRDQNGSMLIS
;
A
#
# COMPACT_ATOMS: atom_id res chain seq x y z
N MET A 1 6.91 7.29 10.13
CA MET A 1 6.48 6.93 8.77
C MET A 1 6.38 5.41 8.69
N SER A 2 5.30 4.88 8.10
CA SER A 2 5.10 3.44 7.85
C SER A 2 4.57 3.25 6.43
N ILE A 3 5.36 2.63 5.58
CA ILE A 3 5.03 2.42 4.17
C ILE A 3 4.96 0.91 3.91
N GLY A 4 3.81 0.43 3.44
CA GLY A 4 3.65 -0.96 3.01
C GLY A 4 3.66 -2.02 4.12
N VAL A 5 3.43 -1.67 5.39
CA VAL A 5 3.54 -2.60 6.53
C VAL A 5 2.21 -2.90 7.19
N LEU A 6 1.45 -1.88 7.55
CA LEU A 6 0.24 -2.04 8.37
C LEU A 6 -0.80 -2.99 7.76
N HIS A 7 -0.97 -2.96 6.44
CA HIS A 7 -1.95 -3.78 5.74
C HIS A 7 -1.57 -5.27 5.65
N HIS A 8 -0.41 -5.65 6.19
CA HIS A 8 0.02 -7.03 6.33
C HIS A 8 -0.09 -7.57 7.77
N LEU A 9 -0.54 -6.74 8.70
CA LEU A 9 -0.76 -7.16 10.08
C LEU A 9 -2.07 -7.94 10.22
N PRO A 10 -2.17 -8.86 11.19
CA PRO A 10 -3.43 -9.51 11.54
C PRO A 10 -4.50 -8.51 12.00
N ASP A 11 -4.10 -7.51 12.78
CA ASP A 11 -4.93 -6.37 13.19
C ASP A 11 -4.24 -5.05 12.81
N PRO A 12 -4.53 -4.53 11.61
CA PRO A 12 -3.92 -3.29 11.11
C PRO A 12 -4.33 -2.05 11.92
N PHE A 13 -5.56 -2.03 12.45
CA PHE A 13 -6.04 -0.91 13.24
C PHE A 13 -5.30 -0.79 14.58
N GLN A 14 -5.12 -1.90 15.29
CA GLN A 14 -4.29 -1.91 16.50
C GLN A 14 -2.84 -1.53 16.20
N GLY A 15 -2.29 -2.01 15.08
CA GLY A 15 -0.97 -1.59 14.59
C GLY A 15 -0.88 -0.08 14.36
N PHE A 16 -1.92 0.50 13.76
CA PHE A 16 -2.04 1.94 13.56
C PHE A 16 -2.09 2.72 14.88
N VAL A 17 -2.92 2.31 15.84
CA VAL A 17 -3.04 2.94 17.16
C VAL A 17 -1.70 2.90 17.91
N ARG A 18 -1.02 1.75 17.92
CA ARG A 18 0.31 1.61 18.54
C ARG A 18 1.35 2.50 17.87
N LEU A 19 1.32 2.60 16.54
CA LEU A 19 2.23 3.49 15.80
C LEU A 19 1.96 4.96 16.14
N ALA A 20 0.70 5.35 16.26
CA ALA A 20 0.32 6.71 16.65
C ALA A 20 0.84 7.06 18.06
N ALA A 21 0.77 6.12 19.00
CA ALA A 21 1.28 6.30 20.36
C ALA A 21 2.81 6.54 20.43
N LEU A 22 3.56 6.13 19.42
CA LEU A 22 5.01 6.38 19.32
C LEU A 22 5.36 7.76 18.74
N VAL A 23 4.38 8.47 18.19
CA VAL A 23 4.59 9.80 17.62
C VAL A 23 4.50 10.84 18.71
N LYS A 24 5.49 11.75 18.78
CA LYS A 24 5.51 12.85 19.75
C LYS A 24 4.27 13.75 19.60
N PRO A 25 3.76 14.35 20.68
CA PRO A 25 2.71 15.36 20.61
C PRO A 25 3.08 16.47 19.59
N GLY A 26 2.16 16.79 18.68
CA GLY A 26 2.40 17.72 17.58
C GLY A 26 3.22 17.16 16.42
N GLY A 27 3.69 15.92 16.53
CA GLY A 27 4.43 15.22 15.46
C GLY A 27 3.56 14.83 14.29
N MET A 28 4.20 14.53 13.17
CA MET A 28 3.53 14.10 11.93
C MET A 28 3.67 12.58 11.74
N MET A 29 2.57 11.98 11.27
CA MET A 29 2.52 10.59 10.85
C MET A 29 2.18 10.52 9.36
N LEU A 30 2.93 9.70 8.63
CA LEU A 30 2.67 9.38 7.23
C LEU A 30 2.61 7.86 7.08
N LEU A 31 1.53 7.39 6.45
CA LEU A 31 1.30 5.98 6.19
C LEU A 31 1.10 5.76 4.69
N TRP A 32 1.27 4.52 4.24
CA TRP A 32 0.83 4.08 2.92
C TRP A 32 0.17 2.72 3.03
N LEU A 33 -1.05 2.59 2.49
CA LEU A 33 -1.88 1.38 2.54
C LEU A 33 -2.55 1.11 1.19
N TYR A 34 -2.88 -0.16 0.94
CA TYR A 34 -3.55 -0.57 -0.30
C TYR A 34 -4.99 -0.05 -0.40
N SER A 35 -5.35 0.38 -1.61
CA SER A 35 -6.69 0.86 -1.93
C SER A 35 -7.65 -0.26 -2.28
N ALA A 36 -8.88 -0.19 -1.77
CA ALA A 36 -10.00 -1.05 -2.15
C ALA A 36 -10.65 -0.63 -3.48
N GLN A 37 -10.25 0.47 -4.10
CA GLN A 37 -10.90 1.00 -5.30
C GLN A 37 -10.79 0.07 -6.52
N ARG A 38 -9.67 -0.64 -6.67
CA ARG A 38 -9.42 -1.56 -7.79
C ARG A 38 -10.04 -2.93 -7.56
N ARG A 39 -11.36 -2.98 -7.32
CA ARG A 39 -12.08 -4.19 -6.91
C ARG A 39 -11.78 -5.42 -7.76
N LEU A 40 -11.85 -5.29 -9.09
CA LEU A 40 -11.62 -6.42 -10.00
C LEU A 40 -10.16 -6.91 -9.94
N SER A 41 -9.19 -6.00 -10.01
CA SER A 41 -7.76 -6.36 -9.92
C SER A 41 -7.43 -7.00 -8.57
N ASN A 42 -7.97 -6.44 -7.49
CA ASN A 42 -7.77 -6.99 -6.14
C ASN A 42 -8.39 -8.39 -6.04
N LEU A 43 -9.61 -8.59 -6.56
CA LEU A 43 -10.27 -9.89 -6.57
C LEU A 43 -9.47 -10.93 -7.37
N LEU A 44 -9.03 -10.59 -8.59
CA LEU A 44 -8.22 -11.48 -9.43
C LEU A 44 -6.91 -11.86 -8.73
N LEU A 45 -6.23 -10.89 -8.14
CA LEU A 45 -5.00 -11.13 -7.38
C LEU A 45 -5.26 -12.05 -6.18
N GLU A 46 -6.35 -11.86 -5.44
CA GLU A 46 -6.69 -12.74 -4.31
C GLU A 46 -7.04 -14.18 -4.77
N GLN A 47 -7.67 -14.35 -5.93
CA GLN A 47 -7.88 -15.69 -6.50
C GLN A 47 -6.54 -16.34 -6.88
N MET A 48 -5.64 -15.62 -7.55
CA MET A 48 -4.30 -16.13 -7.85
C MET A 48 -3.56 -16.54 -6.57
N ARG A 49 -3.60 -15.73 -5.52
CA ARG A 49 -2.98 -16.02 -4.23
C ARG A 49 -3.55 -17.28 -3.58
N ARG A 50 -4.87 -17.51 -3.67
CA ARG A 50 -5.49 -18.75 -3.15
C ARG A 50 -4.91 -19.99 -3.84
N VAL A 51 -4.70 -19.92 -5.16
CA VAL A 51 -4.13 -21.03 -5.95
C VAL A 51 -2.67 -21.28 -5.60
N VAL A 52 -1.87 -20.21 -5.42
CA VAL A 52 -0.43 -20.32 -5.18
C VAL A 52 -0.06 -20.49 -3.70
N ARG A 53 -1.00 -20.28 -2.79
CA ARG A 53 -0.77 -20.36 -1.33
C ARG A 53 -0.12 -21.67 -0.85
N PRO A 54 -0.43 -22.87 -1.42
CA PRO A 54 0.22 -24.12 -1.01
C PRO A 54 1.65 -24.29 -1.53
N LEU A 55 2.13 -23.39 -2.40
CA LEU A 55 3.46 -23.49 -2.97
C LEU A 55 4.53 -23.14 -1.94
N SER A 56 5.69 -23.83 -2.05
CA SER A 56 6.86 -23.44 -1.27
C SER A 56 7.40 -22.08 -1.73
N ASN A 57 8.14 -21.39 -0.83
CA ASN A 57 8.75 -20.09 -1.18
C ASN A 57 9.65 -20.16 -2.42
N ARG A 58 10.34 -21.29 -2.66
CA ARG A 58 11.17 -21.48 -3.86
C ARG A 58 10.32 -21.53 -5.12
N MET A 59 9.21 -22.26 -5.11
CA MET A 59 8.29 -22.33 -6.23
C MET A 59 7.61 -20.98 -6.49
N LEU A 60 7.20 -20.32 -5.42
CA LEU A 60 6.60 -18.98 -5.50
C LEU A 60 7.58 -17.95 -6.09
N HIS A 61 8.86 -18.01 -5.69
CA HIS A 61 9.91 -17.16 -6.24
C HIS A 61 10.13 -17.40 -7.74
N GLY A 62 10.14 -18.66 -8.18
CA GLY A 62 10.21 -19.01 -9.61
C GLY A 62 8.96 -18.56 -10.38
N LEU A 63 7.77 -18.76 -9.81
CA LEU A 63 6.52 -18.31 -10.42
C LEU A 63 6.46 -16.78 -10.55
N SER A 64 6.90 -16.06 -9.53
CA SER A 64 6.98 -14.59 -9.55
C SER A 64 7.92 -14.08 -10.63
N PHE A 65 9.03 -14.80 -10.89
CA PHE A 65 9.92 -14.50 -12.01
C PHE A 65 9.18 -14.60 -13.36
N VAL A 66 8.39 -15.65 -13.56
CA VAL A 66 7.62 -15.86 -14.79
C VAL A 66 6.60 -14.73 -15.00
N PHE A 67 5.89 -14.32 -13.95
CA PHE A 67 4.94 -13.20 -14.03
C PHE A 67 5.62 -11.84 -14.23
N ALA A 68 6.82 -11.65 -13.69
CA ALA A 68 7.57 -10.41 -13.86
C ALA A 68 8.05 -10.15 -15.28
N ILE A 69 8.29 -11.22 -16.09
CA ILE A 69 8.77 -11.08 -17.47
C ILE A 69 7.80 -10.27 -18.34
N PRO A 70 6.53 -10.68 -18.53
CA PRO A 70 5.60 -9.93 -19.38
C PRO A 70 5.34 -8.53 -18.82
N ASP A 71 5.21 -8.39 -17.49
CA ASP A 71 5.01 -7.10 -16.82
C ASP A 71 6.16 -6.13 -17.14
N PHE A 72 7.40 -6.58 -17.03
CA PHE A 72 8.59 -5.80 -17.34
C PHE A 72 8.70 -5.45 -18.83
N ILE A 73 8.41 -6.40 -19.72
CA ILE A 73 8.43 -6.17 -21.17
C ILE A 73 7.40 -5.11 -21.56
N VAL A 74 6.18 -5.20 -21.02
CA VAL A 74 5.12 -4.21 -21.27
C VAL A 74 5.54 -2.84 -20.74
N ALA A 75 6.05 -2.75 -19.50
CA ALA A 75 6.51 -1.49 -18.92
C ALA A 75 7.61 -0.83 -19.77
N LYS A 76 8.61 -1.59 -20.21
CA LYS A 76 9.70 -1.08 -21.08
C LYS A 76 9.21 -0.72 -22.47
N GLY A 77 8.32 -1.52 -23.07
CA GLY A 77 7.72 -1.24 -24.37
C GLY A 77 6.90 0.04 -24.39
N LEU A 78 6.12 0.26 -23.33
CA LEU A 78 5.32 1.48 -23.18
C LEU A 78 6.18 2.75 -22.99
N LYS A 79 7.42 2.62 -22.49
CA LYS A 79 8.37 3.73 -22.38
C LYS A 79 8.78 4.29 -23.74
N VAL A 80 8.81 3.45 -24.78
CA VAL A 80 9.20 3.83 -26.14
C VAL A 80 8.07 4.55 -26.88
N LEU A 81 6.82 4.41 -26.40
CA LEU A 81 5.68 5.10 -26.98
C LEU A 81 5.78 6.62 -26.75
N PRO A 82 5.39 7.43 -27.76
CA PRO A 82 5.39 8.90 -27.61
C PRO A 82 4.60 9.31 -26.36
N LYS A 83 5.24 10.06 -25.46
CA LYS A 83 4.68 10.54 -24.19
C LYS A 83 3.53 11.55 -24.34
N GLY A 84 2.89 11.58 -25.49
CA GLY A 84 1.86 12.55 -25.84
C GLY A 84 0.44 12.08 -25.50
N ARG A 85 -0.39 12.07 -26.52
CA ARG A 85 -1.85 11.93 -26.51
C ARG A 85 -2.40 10.72 -25.72
N TYR A 86 -1.63 9.65 -25.60
CA TYR A 86 -2.07 8.36 -25.00
C TYR A 86 -1.47 8.06 -23.61
N ALA A 87 -0.68 8.96 -23.04
CA ALA A 87 -0.04 8.72 -21.74
C ALA A 87 -1.04 8.46 -20.61
N HIS A 88 -2.23 9.04 -20.68
CA HIS A 88 -3.31 8.83 -19.71
C HIS A 88 -3.97 7.44 -19.80
N LEU A 89 -3.83 6.73 -20.92
CA LEU A 89 -4.36 5.38 -21.10
C LEU A 89 -3.43 4.30 -20.52
N ILE A 90 -2.16 4.65 -20.26
CA ILE A 90 -1.19 3.72 -19.72
C ILE A 90 -1.43 3.61 -18.20
N PRO A 91 -1.74 2.40 -17.68
CA PRO A 91 -1.89 2.22 -16.24
C PRO A 91 -0.65 2.71 -15.48
N THR A 92 -0.86 3.39 -14.37
CA THR A 92 0.19 3.99 -13.53
C THR A 92 1.29 3.00 -13.16
N HIS A 93 0.92 1.76 -12.86
CA HIS A 93 1.88 0.70 -12.58
C HIS A 93 2.98 0.62 -13.65
N PHE A 94 2.62 0.49 -14.94
CA PHE A 94 3.61 0.40 -16.01
C PHE A 94 4.45 1.66 -16.17
N ARG A 95 3.87 2.84 -15.93
CA ARG A 95 4.62 4.10 -15.97
C ARG A 95 5.71 4.16 -14.90
N LEU A 96 5.37 3.74 -13.68
CA LEU A 96 6.32 3.71 -12.57
C LEU A 96 7.42 2.66 -12.78
N TYR A 97 7.07 1.48 -13.31
CA TYR A 97 8.00 0.38 -13.50
C TYR A 97 8.87 0.52 -14.75
N ALA A 98 8.52 1.41 -15.68
CA ALA A 98 9.26 1.62 -16.92
C ALA A 98 10.73 2.01 -16.69
N ASP A 99 11.04 2.73 -15.61
CA ASP A 99 12.39 3.18 -15.27
C ASP A 99 13.12 2.28 -14.28
N LEU A 100 12.42 1.30 -13.70
CA LEU A 100 12.97 0.40 -12.68
C LEU A 100 13.64 -0.84 -13.30
N PRO A 101 14.60 -1.46 -12.61
CA PRO A 101 15.21 -2.71 -13.06
C PRO A 101 14.24 -3.89 -12.96
N PHE A 102 14.52 -4.97 -13.69
CA PHE A 102 13.73 -6.22 -13.67
C PHE A 102 13.56 -6.79 -12.26
N SER A 103 14.59 -6.70 -11.43
CA SER A 103 14.55 -7.18 -10.04
C SER A 103 13.44 -6.54 -9.21
N THR A 104 13.06 -5.30 -9.51
CA THR A 104 11.95 -4.63 -8.83
C THR A 104 10.60 -5.25 -9.22
N SER A 105 10.36 -5.49 -10.51
CA SER A 105 9.14 -6.18 -10.96
C SER A 105 9.04 -7.59 -10.36
N TRP A 106 10.15 -8.30 -10.31
CA TRP A 106 10.23 -9.63 -9.72
C TRP A 106 9.94 -9.63 -8.22
N ALA A 107 10.58 -8.74 -7.46
CA ALA A 107 10.34 -8.59 -6.03
C ALA A 107 8.87 -8.20 -5.74
N ASP A 108 8.29 -7.29 -6.52
CA ASP A 108 6.90 -6.87 -6.39
C ASP A 108 5.91 -8.03 -6.66
N TRP A 109 6.15 -8.85 -7.71
CA TRP A 109 5.35 -10.04 -7.94
C TRP A 109 5.47 -11.07 -6.83
N PHE A 110 6.67 -11.24 -6.27
CA PHE A 110 6.88 -12.12 -5.12
C PHE A 110 6.10 -11.64 -3.90
N ASP A 111 6.14 -10.34 -3.59
CA ASP A 111 5.37 -9.75 -2.50
C ASP A 111 3.85 -9.85 -2.74
N ARG A 112 3.40 -9.55 -3.95
CA ARG A 112 1.98 -9.64 -4.32
C ARG A 112 1.40 -11.03 -4.12
N LEU A 113 2.14 -12.07 -4.45
CA LEU A 113 1.69 -13.45 -4.36
C LEU A 113 1.95 -14.06 -2.98
N GLY A 114 3.06 -13.69 -2.35
CA GLY A 114 3.58 -14.34 -1.14
C GLY A 114 3.09 -13.79 0.18
N ALA A 115 2.61 -12.54 0.23
CA ALA A 115 2.17 -11.94 1.49
C ALA A 115 1.01 -12.76 2.12
N PRO A 116 1.15 -13.29 3.35
CA PRO A 116 0.14 -14.16 3.95
C PRO A 116 -1.17 -13.43 4.25
N ILE A 117 -1.06 -12.17 4.63
CA ILE A 117 -2.20 -11.30 4.98
C ILE A 117 -2.13 -10.05 4.10
N ARG A 118 -3.28 -9.60 3.62
CA ARG A 118 -3.39 -8.39 2.84
C ARG A 118 -4.77 -7.76 3.03
N HIS A 119 -4.79 -6.52 3.48
CA HIS A 119 -5.99 -5.73 3.66
C HIS A 119 -6.04 -4.57 2.66
N TYR A 120 -7.26 -4.21 2.25
CA TYR A 120 -7.52 -3.10 1.35
C TYR A 120 -8.49 -2.14 2.04
N TYR A 121 -8.27 -0.85 1.88
CA TYR A 121 -9.00 0.19 2.58
C TYR A 121 -9.68 1.17 1.64
N THR A 122 -10.78 1.74 2.11
CA THR A 122 -11.39 2.93 1.52
C THR A 122 -10.81 4.20 2.17
N ARG A 123 -11.04 5.34 1.53
CA ARG A 123 -10.66 6.64 2.08
C ARG A 123 -11.37 6.92 3.40
N GLU A 124 -12.65 6.53 3.45
CA GLU A 124 -13.54 6.76 4.59
C GLU A 124 -13.09 5.98 5.82
N GLU A 125 -12.73 4.72 5.65
CA GLU A 125 -12.19 3.88 6.73
C GLU A 125 -10.92 4.48 7.33
N LEU A 126 -9.98 4.89 6.48
CA LEU A 126 -8.73 5.51 6.95
C LEU A 126 -8.97 6.89 7.58
N GLY A 127 -9.94 7.65 7.07
CA GLY A 127 -10.40 8.89 7.69
C GLY A 127 -11.00 8.66 9.09
N ALA A 128 -11.76 7.56 9.27
CA ALA A 128 -12.27 7.17 10.58
C ALA A 128 -11.14 6.79 11.56
N TRP A 129 -10.08 6.12 11.08
CA TRP A 129 -8.90 5.83 11.91
C TRP A 129 -8.22 7.09 12.42
N LEU A 130 -8.03 8.11 11.56
CA LEU A 130 -7.45 9.40 11.96
C LEU A 130 -8.32 10.10 13.00
N LYS A 131 -9.65 10.09 12.81
CA LYS A 131 -10.60 10.67 13.77
C LYS A 131 -10.56 9.95 15.12
N HIS A 132 -10.45 8.62 15.13
CA HIS A 132 -10.39 7.82 16.35
C HIS A 132 -9.24 8.23 17.28
N ILE A 133 -8.07 8.54 16.72
CA ILE A 133 -6.90 9.00 17.50
C ILE A 133 -6.84 10.52 17.68
N GLY A 134 -7.90 11.25 17.34
CA GLY A 134 -7.93 12.72 17.44
C GLY A 134 -6.91 13.44 16.57
N ALA A 135 -6.38 12.79 15.53
CA ALA A 135 -5.40 13.39 14.65
C ALA A 135 -6.04 14.32 13.62
N LYS A 136 -5.39 15.46 13.38
CA LYS A 136 -5.76 16.38 12.30
C LYS A 136 -4.99 16.01 11.04
N GLY A 137 -5.70 15.59 9.99
CA GLY A 137 -5.06 15.16 8.77
C GLY A 137 -6.04 14.76 7.69
N GLU A 138 -5.48 14.35 6.56
CA GLU A 138 -6.23 13.96 5.38
C GLU A 138 -5.66 12.67 4.78
N VAL A 139 -6.52 11.97 4.01
CA VAL A 139 -6.17 10.76 3.27
C VAL A 139 -6.06 11.12 1.79
N TYR A 140 -4.86 11.10 1.27
CA TYR A 140 -4.57 11.39 -0.13
C TYR A 140 -4.54 10.12 -0.97
N PRO A 141 -5.03 10.15 -2.21
CA PRO A 141 -4.84 9.05 -3.13
C PRO A 141 -3.37 8.98 -3.56
N THR A 142 -2.80 7.78 -3.53
CA THR A 142 -1.51 7.51 -4.16
C THR A 142 -1.79 6.74 -5.44
N GLU A 143 -1.99 7.48 -6.52
CA GLU A 143 -2.48 6.97 -7.78
C GLU A 143 -3.84 6.23 -7.56
N ASP A 144 -4.06 5.10 -8.24
CA ASP A 144 -5.28 4.31 -8.10
C ASP A 144 -5.10 3.02 -7.25
N PHE A 145 -3.92 2.80 -6.67
CA PHE A 145 -3.59 1.55 -5.96
C PHE A 145 -3.31 1.72 -4.46
N GLY A 146 -3.20 2.95 -3.97
CA GLY A 146 -2.89 3.19 -2.56
C GLY A 146 -3.55 4.43 -1.98
N TRP A 147 -3.49 4.53 -0.66
CA TRP A 147 -3.86 5.69 0.12
C TRP A 147 -2.68 6.14 0.97
N THR A 148 -2.48 7.45 1.06
CA THR A 148 -1.48 8.07 1.92
C THR A 148 -2.17 8.94 2.97
N PRO A 149 -2.53 8.37 4.13
CA PRO A 149 -2.91 9.18 5.29
C PRO A 149 -1.71 9.99 5.78
N VAL A 150 -1.89 11.30 5.87
CA VAL A 150 -0.94 12.24 6.46
C VAL A 150 -1.66 12.98 7.58
N ALA A 151 -1.14 12.89 8.79
CA ALA A 151 -1.81 13.49 9.94
C ALA A 151 -0.81 14.04 10.96
N ARG A 152 -1.24 15.08 11.66
CA ARG A 152 -0.55 15.63 12.82
C ARG A 152 -1.31 15.20 14.07
N LEU A 153 -0.61 14.62 15.01
CA LEU A 153 -1.19 14.32 16.32
C LEU A 153 -1.39 15.60 17.12
N GLY A 154 -2.57 15.72 17.74
CA GLY A 154 -2.90 16.86 18.56
C GLY A 154 -1.92 17.02 19.73
N VAL A 155 -1.72 18.26 20.19
CA VAL A 155 -1.04 18.56 21.46
C VAL A 155 -2.07 18.47 22.58
N GLY A 156 -2.83 17.37 22.67
CA GLY A 156 -3.78 17.11 23.73
C GLY A 156 -3.04 16.69 24.99
N ARG A 157 -2.82 17.61 25.91
CA ARG A 157 -2.58 17.29 27.33
C ARG A 157 -3.95 17.29 28.02
N ASP A 158 -4.26 16.22 28.76
CA ASP A 158 -5.21 16.35 29.85
C ASP A 158 -4.63 17.30 30.91
N GLN A 159 -5.48 17.80 31.81
CA GLN A 159 -5.07 18.70 32.88
C GLN A 159 -4.05 18.05 33.84
N ASN A 160 -3.75 16.74 33.70
CA ASN A 160 -2.81 15.98 34.50
C ASN A 160 -1.58 15.48 33.72
N GLY A 161 -1.37 15.88 32.46
CA GLY A 161 -0.18 15.54 31.69
C GLY A 161 -0.16 14.14 31.07
N SER A 162 -1.22 13.32 31.20
CA SER A 162 -1.35 12.00 30.63
C SER A 162 -1.91 12.07 29.22
N MET A 163 -1.34 11.26 28.30
CA MET A 163 -1.89 11.11 26.95
C MET A 163 -3.24 10.39 27.04
N LEU A 164 -4.32 11.09 26.73
CA LEU A 164 -5.58 10.44 26.42
C LEU A 164 -5.49 9.84 25.01
N ILE A 165 -5.19 8.56 24.98
CA ILE A 165 -5.54 7.69 23.84
C ILE A 165 -6.91 7.15 24.20
N SER A 166 -7.95 7.88 23.82
CA SER A 166 -9.33 7.37 23.87
C SER A 166 -9.68 6.63 22.60
#